data_d01b1da2d1799beaf7c11ed9df99236b
#
_entry.id   d01b1da2d1799beaf7c11ed9df99236b
#
_cell.length_a   1.000
_cell.length_b   1.000
_cell.length_c   1.000
_cell.angle_alpha   90.00
_cell.angle_beta   90.00
_cell.angle_gamma   90.00
#
_symmetry.space_group_name_H-M   'P 1'
#
loop_
_entity.id
_entity.type
_entity.pdbx_description
1 polymer ?
#
loop_
_entity_poly.entity_id
_entity_poly.type
_entity_poly.pdbx_seq_one_letter_code
_entity_poly.pdbx_strand_id
1 'polypeptide(L)'
;SRISTNNGRGSIREFIDWSKSIIIGINSANKDNFINTFAVPVKLDEIKNKNLKPMGILLNLYELEEKLFENEHDNYKICNKDKNGNLNELSKNLIRELFESFKEPLLVGALEKNRYKIKIQNYDVYLTVTNKSILVNNREFSNLYLCNDSNSVCQKLSTLINKEQNFTIIFDNSSYIYTNRELFLNKDIFNNIESIYSIIETYDELKDCKAEKSVNKFKNTDIEFAQDTLFGIVEKNIWTNKGHLICDDLGDEWADHIAIYNTKEKGEIPYINFYISKHGDNTTGASKFHDVIGQAQKNLGNINFKKEEILEKIRLWESSNYGKTNISKLRSSNGTWENVKIDSIAVLENPLTLRNMYLVVSFLSLSNLKNDIKSFVKDKEKGYAHIPQLIWFISTFIAQCKEHNVKPRIICKP
;
A
#
# COMPACT_ATOMS: atom_id res chain seq x y z
N SER A 1 -11.80 -23.06 -5.08
CA SER A 1 -11.74 -22.02 -6.12
C SER A 1 -13.11 -21.36 -6.25
N ARG A 2 -13.15 -20.07 -6.34
CA ARG A 2 -14.36 -19.27 -6.47
C ARG A 2 -14.26 -18.44 -7.74
N ILE A 3 -15.29 -18.51 -8.59
CA ILE A 3 -15.47 -17.60 -9.71
C ILE A 3 -16.53 -16.60 -9.31
N SER A 4 -16.24 -15.31 -9.37
CA SER A 4 -17.17 -14.24 -9.03
C SER A 4 -17.15 -13.15 -10.10
N THR A 5 -18.25 -12.45 -10.25
CA THR A 5 -18.37 -11.26 -11.09
C THR A 5 -18.71 -10.06 -10.21
N ASN A 6 -18.19 -8.89 -10.55
CA ASN A 6 -18.50 -7.62 -9.89
C ASN A 6 -19.80 -6.98 -10.39
N ASN A 7 -20.51 -7.63 -11.30
CA ASN A 7 -21.81 -7.18 -11.74
C ASN A 7 -22.81 -7.39 -10.61
N GLY A 8 -23.68 -6.40 -10.39
CA GLY A 8 -24.70 -6.43 -9.36
C GLY A 8 -25.61 -7.66 -9.47
N ARG A 9 -26.60 -7.76 -8.57
CA ARG A 9 -27.56 -8.87 -8.62
C ARG A 9 -28.27 -8.90 -9.95
N GLY A 10 -28.10 -10.00 -10.68
CA GLY A 10 -28.81 -10.30 -11.92
C GLY A 10 -30.01 -11.19 -11.65
N SER A 11 -30.88 -11.29 -12.62
CA SER A 11 -31.95 -12.28 -12.68
C SER A 11 -31.36 -13.71 -12.79
N ILE A 12 -32.17 -14.73 -12.47
CA ILE A 12 -31.76 -16.13 -12.65
C ILE A 12 -31.35 -16.39 -14.11
N ARG A 13 -31.97 -15.73 -15.06
CA ARG A 13 -31.64 -15.86 -16.49
C ARG A 13 -30.26 -15.32 -16.80
N GLU A 14 -29.92 -14.14 -16.30
CA GLU A 14 -28.60 -13.55 -16.44
C GLU A 14 -27.52 -14.41 -15.76
N PHE A 15 -27.82 -15.00 -14.60
CA PHE A 15 -26.94 -15.95 -13.96
C PHE A 15 -26.68 -17.20 -14.80
N ILE A 16 -27.73 -17.75 -15.42
CA ILE A 16 -27.62 -18.92 -16.35
C ILE A 16 -26.75 -18.53 -17.55
N ASP A 17 -26.99 -17.38 -18.17
CA ASP A 17 -26.28 -16.94 -19.37
C ASP A 17 -24.81 -16.63 -19.04
N TRP A 18 -24.54 -16.00 -17.88
CA TRP A 18 -23.20 -15.82 -17.35
C TRP A 18 -22.52 -17.17 -17.10
N SER A 19 -23.18 -18.11 -16.44
CA SER A 19 -22.62 -19.44 -16.16
C SER A 19 -22.28 -20.19 -17.45
N LYS A 20 -23.14 -20.10 -18.48
CA LYS A 20 -22.86 -20.66 -19.81
C LYS A 20 -21.62 -20.00 -20.43
N SER A 21 -21.50 -18.68 -20.35
CA SER A 21 -20.33 -17.96 -20.91
C SER A 21 -19.02 -18.38 -20.24
N ILE A 22 -19.05 -18.62 -18.93
CA ILE A 22 -17.90 -19.14 -18.18
C ILE A 22 -17.53 -20.57 -18.64
N ILE A 23 -18.53 -21.45 -18.77
CA ILE A 23 -18.30 -22.83 -19.23
C ILE A 23 -17.74 -22.83 -20.66
N ILE A 24 -18.29 -22.00 -21.56
CA ILE A 24 -17.75 -21.85 -22.92
C ILE A 24 -16.33 -21.31 -22.86
N GLY A 25 -16.06 -20.28 -22.04
CA GLY A 25 -14.72 -19.72 -21.83
C GLY A 25 -13.71 -20.76 -21.34
N ILE A 26 -14.10 -21.59 -20.36
CA ILE A 26 -13.24 -22.67 -19.83
C ILE A 26 -12.98 -23.74 -20.91
N ASN A 27 -13.99 -24.11 -21.69
CA ASN A 27 -13.85 -25.13 -22.73
C ASN A 27 -13.09 -24.65 -23.97
N SER A 28 -13.15 -23.34 -24.27
CA SER A 28 -12.45 -22.70 -25.39
C SER A 28 -11.08 -22.16 -25.01
N ALA A 29 -10.78 -22.03 -23.72
CA ALA A 29 -9.47 -21.58 -23.27
C ALA A 29 -8.43 -22.63 -23.61
N ASN A 30 -7.41 -22.24 -24.37
CA ASN A 30 -6.16 -22.98 -24.41
C ASN A 30 -5.67 -23.11 -22.97
N LYS A 31 -5.33 -24.30 -22.52
CA LYS A 31 -5.00 -24.68 -21.13
C LYS A 31 -3.96 -23.77 -20.45
N ASP A 32 -3.27 -22.94 -21.20
CA ASP A 32 -2.18 -22.07 -20.70
C ASP A 32 -2.62 -20.66 -20.31
N ASN A 33 -3.74 -20.12 -20.82
CA ASN A 33 -4.04 -18.68 -20.67
C ASN A 33 -4.65 -18.27 -19.33
N PHE A 34 -5.43 -19.13 -18.67
CA PHE A 34 -6.08 -18.73 -17.40
C PHE A 34 -5.14 -18.78 -16.20
N ILE A 35 -4.28 -19.79 -16.13
CA ILE A 35 -3.31 -19.95 -15.04
C ILE A 35 -2.15 -18.95 -15.19
N ASN A 36 -1.79 -18.57 -16.41
CA ASN A 36 -0.74 -17.60 -16.68
C ASN A 36 -1.07 -16.17 -16.24
N THR A 37 -2.33 -15.87 -15.94
CA THR A 37 -2.76 -14.56 -15.43
C THR A 37 -2.34 -14.33 -13.97
N PHE A 38 -1.96 -15.40 -13.26
CA PHE A 38 -1.59 -15.35 -11.86
C PHE A 38 -0.09 -15.62 -11.68
N ALA A 39 0.50 -14.94 -10.71
CA ALA A 39 1.83 -15.31 -10.25
C ALA A 39 1.77 -16.69 -9.58
N VAL A 40 2.63 -17.59 -10.01
CA VAL A 40 2.68 -18.96 -9.51
C VAL A 40 3.92 -19.12 -8.61
N PRO A 41 3.78 -19.63 -7.38
CA PRO A 41 4.94 -19.94 -6.56
C PRO A 41 5.79 -21.03 -7.24
N VAL A 42 7.10 -20.80 -7.31
CA VAL A 42 8.07 -21.71 -7.86
C VAL A 42 9.19 -21.99 -6.85
N LYS A 43 9.94 -23.07 -7.07
CA LYS A 43 11.02 -23.43 -6.14
C LYS A 43 12.16 -22.41 -6.18
N LEU A 44 12.78 -22.14 -5.05
CA LEU A 44 13.95 -21.26 -4.95
C LEU A 44 15.15 -21.73 -5.78
N ASP A 45 15.25 -23.03 -6.06
CA ASP A 45 16.28 -23.59 -6.94
C ASP A 45 16.23 -23.00 -8.36
N GLU A 46 15.08 -22.47 -8.79
CA GLU A 46 14.96 -21.78 -10.08
C GLU A 46 15.91 -20.58 -10.18
N ILE A 47 16.24 -19.93 -9.06
CA ILE A 47 17.21 -18.82 -9.05
C ILE A 47 18.56 -19.29 -9.62
N LYS A 48 19.02 -20.47 -9.20
CA LYS A 48 20.27 -21.06 -9.70
C LYS A 48 20.08 -21.66 -11.09
N ASN A 49 19.01 -22.43 -11.29
CA ASN A 49 18.75 -23.15 -12.54
C ASN A 49 18.55 -22.19 -13.73
N LYS A 50 17.98 -21.04 -13.51
CA LYS A 50 17.75 -20.00 -14.51
C LYS A 50 18.82 -18.90 -14.50
N ASN A 51 19.80 -19.01 -13.60
CA ASN A 51 20.85 -18.01 -13.40
C ASN A 51 20.25 -16.60 -13.17
N LEU A 52 19.17 -16.52 -12.37
CA LEU A 52 18.51 -15.25 -12.07
C LEU A 52 19.41 -14.39 -11.20
N LYS A 53 19.62 -13.14 -11.61
CA LYS A 53 20.44 -12.19 -10.87
C LYS A 53 19.52 -11.19 -10.17
N PRO A 54 19.62 -11.02 -8.84
CA PRO A 54 18.90 -9.97 -8.15
C PRO A 54 19.32 -8.61 -8.70
N MET A 55 18.35 -7.82 -9.16
CA MET A 55 18.57 -6.46 -9.66
C MET A 55 18.24 -5.38 -8.64
N GLY A 56 17.26 -5.65 -7.81
CA GLY A 56 16.85 -4.70 -6.79
C GLY A 56 16.22 -5.40 -5.58
N ILE A 57 16.36 -4.77 -4.42
CA ILE A 57 15.68 -5.16 -3.19
C ILE A 57 14.92 -3.96 -2.64
N LEU A 58 13.72 -4.20 -2.16
CA LEU A 58 12.94 -3.27 -1.37
C LEU A 58 12.76 -3.83 0.03
N LEU A 59 13.18 -3.09 1.05
CA LEU A 59 12.95 -3.43 2.45
C LEU A 59 11.63 -2.81 2.90
N ASN A 60 10.74 -3.64 3.46
CA ASN A 60 9.51 -3.19 4.08
C ASN A 60 9.75 -2.97 5.57
N LEU A 61 9.93 -1.74 5.98
CA LEU A 61 10.13 -1.35 7.37
C LEU A 61 8.91 -0.65 7.99
N TYR A 62 7.79 -0.61 7.27
CA TYR A 62 6.58 0.10 7.68
C TYR A 62 6.09 -0.32 9.08
N GLU A 63 5.91 -1.62 9.32
CA GLU A 63 5.48 -2.10 10.64
C GLU A 63 6.45 -1.73 11.77
N LEU A 64 7.74 -1.63 11.44
CA LEU A 64 8.76 -1.22 12.40
C LEU A 64 8.71 0.28 12.65
N GLU A 65 8.45 1.08 11.63
CA GLU A 65 8.23 2.53 11.75
C GLU A 65 6.98 2.84 12.58
N GLU A 66 5.87 2.16 12.32
CA GLU A 66 4.64 2.28 13.09
C GLU A 66 4.88 2.02 14.58
N LYS A 67 5.57 0.93 14.92
CA LYS A 67 5.92 0.60 16.31
C LYS A 67 6.83 1.65 16.98
N LEU A 68 7.70 2.29 16.22
CA LEU A 68 8.69 3.25 16.76
C LEU A 68 8.17 4.69 16.86
N PHE A 69 7.23 5.07 15.98
CA PHE A 69 6.87 6.49 15.80
C PHE A 69 5.39 6.79 15.97
N GLU A 70 4.50 5.83 15.77
CA GLU A 70 3.05 6.06 15.71
C GLU A 70 2.30 5.47 16.90
N ASN A 71 2.76 4.37 17.50
CA ASN A 71 2.11 3.77 18.67
C ASN A 71 2.55 4.45 19.96
N GLU A 72 1.69 5.29 20.54
CA GLU A 72 1.92 5.92 21.86
C GLU A 72 1.95 4.91 23.01
N HIS A 73 1.46 3.68 22.81
CA HIS A 73 1.37 2.66 23.86
C HIS A 73 2.50 1.62 23.81
N ASP A 74 3.14 1.44 22.66
CA ASP A 74 4.25 0.49 22.49
C ASP A 74 5.58 1.25 22.46
N ASN A 75 6.20 1.38 23.62
CA ASN A 75 7.48 2.06 23.77
C ASN A 75 8.63 1.17 23.28
N TYR A 76 8.80 1.10 21.95
CA TYR A 76 9.96 0.48 21.33
C TYR A 76 11.00 1.52 20.95
N LYS A 77 12.27 1.12 21.00
CA LYS A 77 13.42 1.94 20.63
C LYS A 77 14.46 1.14 19.88
N ILE A 78 15.23 1.81 19.04
CA ILE A 78 16.41 1.21 18.41
C ILE A 78 17.64 1.56 19.23
N CYS A 79 18.39 0.53 19.60
CA CYS A 79 19.64 0.67 20.32
C CYS A 79 20.80 0.15 19.48
N ASN A 80 21.95 0.80 19.61
CA ASN A 80 23.21 0.32 19.08
C ASN A 80 24.04 -0.32 20.22
N LYS A 81 24.71 -1.42 19.94
CA LYS A 81 25.61 -2.09 20.90
C LYS A 81 27.02 -1.54 20.75
N ASP A 82 27.55 -0.96 21.81
CA ASP A 82 28.92 -0.45 21.85
C ASP A 82 29.97 -1.58 21.94
N LYS A 83 31.26 -1.22 21.90
CA LYS A 83 32.37 -2.19 22.00
C LYS A 83 32.41 -2.91 23.36
N ASN A 84 31.81 -2.35 24.39
CA ASN A 84 31.76 -2.90 25.75
C ASN A 84 30.50 -3.75 25.97
N GLY A 85 29.61 -3.81 24.95
CA GLY A 85 28.38 -4.59 25.02
C GLY A 85 27.17 -3.82 25.56
N ASN A 86 27.30 -2.51 25.87
CA ASN A 86 26.18 -1.70 26.35
C ASN A 86 25.27 -1.29 25.20
N LEU A 87 23.98 -1.22 25.49
CA LEU A 87 22.94 -0.79 24.55
C LEU A 87 22.71 0.71 24.71
N ASN A 88 23.05 1.47 23.70
CA ASN A 88 22.86 2.92 23.62
C ASN A 88 21.71 3.23 22.67
N GLU A 89 20.70 3.94 23.12
CA GLU A 89 19.57 4.35 22.32
C GLU A 89 19.98 5.32 21.21
N LEU A 90 19.51 5.09 19.99
CA LEU A 90 19.69 6.00 18.88
C LEU A 90 18.61 7.09 18.88
N SER A 91 19.00 8.30 18.49
CA SER A 91 18.03 9.39 18.36
C SER A 91 16.99 9.09 17.27
N LYS A 92 15.75 9.54 17.47
CA LYS A 92 14.67 9.35 16.51
C LYS A 92 15.01 9.90 15.11
N ASN A 93 15.80 10.97 15.03
CA ASN A 93 16.24 11.55 13.75
C ASN A 93 17.19 10.62 13.01
N LEU A 94 18.19 10.04 13.69
CA LEU A 94 19.10 9.06 13.09
C LEU A 94 18.36 7.81 12.59
N ILE A 95 17.35 7.36 13.33
CA ILE A 95 16.54 6.22 12.93
C ILE A 95 15.73 6.56 11.68
N ARG A 96 15.13 7.76 11.60
CA ARG A 96 14.40 8.22 10.41
C ARG A 96 15.32 8.31 9.19
N GLU A 97 16.48 8.93 9.32
CA GLU A 97 17.47 9.01 8.23
C GLU A 97 17.88 7.61 7.74
N LEU A 98 18.12 6.69 8.68
CA LEU A 98 18.44 5.30 8.35
C LEU A 98 17.30 4.64 7.58
N PHE A 99 16.06 4.76 8.04
CA PHE A 99 14.90 4.14 7.40
C PHE A 99 14.59 4.76 6.04
N GLU A 100 14.69 6.09 5.91
CA GLU A 100 14.55 6.76 4.61
C GLU A 100 15.58 6.24 3.59
N SER A 101 16.81 5.95 4.03
CA SER A 101 17.83 5.37 3.15
C SER A 101 17.48 3.98 2.63
N PHE A 102 16.59 3.25 3.30
CA PHE A 102 16.11 1.92 2.91
C PHE A 102 14.80 1.90 2.14
N LYS A 103 14.11 3.04 2.06
CA LYS A 103 12.86 3.15 1.28
C LYS A 103 13.10 3.19 -0.22
N GLU A 104 14.25 3.67 -0.66
CA GLU A 104 14.61 3.63 -2.07
C GLU A 104 14.94 2.21 -2.53
N PRO A 105 14.51 1.80 -3.73
CA PRO A 105 14.87 0.50 -4.29
C PRO A 105 16.38 0.39 -4.42
N LEU A 106 16.95 -0.58 -3.74
CA LEU A 106 18.38 -0.77 -3.69
C LEU A 106 18.83 -1.57 -4.89
N LEU A 107 19.72 -1.03 -5.71
CA LEU A 107 20.31 -1.76 -6.83
C LEU A 107 21.29 -2.82 -6.31
N VAL A 108 21.14 -4.03 -6.78
CA VAL A 108 22.02 -5.15 -6.43
C VAL A 108 23.26 -5.12 -7.32
N GLY A 109 24.42 -5.09 -6.71
CA GLY A 109 25.70 -5.16 -7.43
C GLY A 109 26.08 -6.58 -7.86
N ALA A 110 27.32 -6.71 -8.31
CA ALA A 110 27.85 -7.99 -8.78
C ALA A 110 27.92 -9.05 -7.66
N LEU A 111 27.90 -10.32 -8.07
CA LEU A 111 28.08 -11.46 -7.16
C LEU A 111 29.54 -11.51 -6.67
N GLU A 112 29.73 -11.36 -5.36
CA GLU A 112 31.02 -11.48 -4.70
C GLU A 112 30.98 -12.65 -3.70
N LYS A 113 31.87 -13.65 -3.87
CA LYS A 113 32.00 -14.81 -2.95
C LYS A 113 30.66 -15.46 -2.58
N ASN A 114 29.82 -15.75 -3.59
CA ASN A 114 28.46 -16.32 -3.42
C ASN A 114 27.45 -15.42 -2.70
N ARG A 115 27.68 -14.12 -2.65
CA ARG A 115 26.75 -13.12 -2.09
C ARG A 115 26.59 -11.98 -3.08
N TYR A 116 25.37 -11.47 -3.21
CA TYR A 116 25.13 -10.25 -3.96
C TYR A 116 25.33 -9.06 -3.06
N LYS A 117 26.19 -8.12 -3.46
CA LYS A 117 26.47 -6.91 -2.72
C LYS A 117 25.50 -5.83 -3.18
N ILE A 118 24.81 -5.21 -2.21
CA ILE A 118 23.94 -4.07 -2.42
C ILE A 118 24.64 -2.85 -1.82
N LYS A 119 24.69 -1.76 -2.54
CA LYS A 119 25.12 -0.48 -2.00
C LYS A 119 23.92 0.31 -1.50
N ILE A 120 23.92 0.64 -0.21
CA ILE A 120 22.96 1.56 0.40
C ILE A 120 23.77 2.73 0.95
N GLN A 121 23.81 3.85 0.26
CA GLN A 121 24.64 5.00 0.68
C GLN A 121 26.04 4.57 1.14
N ASN A 122 26.31 4.59 2.44
CA ASN A 122 27.59 4.21 3.03
C ASN A 122 27.65 2.77 3.56
N TYR A 123 26.59 1.98 3.35
CA TYR A 123 26.46 0.63 3.91
C TYR A 123 26.57 -0.44 2.83
N ASP A 124 27.30 -1.49 3.15
CA ASP A 124 27.37 -2.70 2.33
C ASP A 124 26.37 -3.74 2.86
N VAL A 125 25.33 -4.03 2.11
CA VAL A 125 24.36 -5.09 2.40
C VAL A 125 24.59 -6.28 1.49
N TYR A 126 24.52 -7.46 2.02
CA TYR A 126 24.74 -8.68 1.27
C TYR A 126 23.48 -9.55 1.24
N LEU A 127 23.08 -9.97 0.05
CA LEU A 127 22.06 -11.01 -0.14
C LEU A 127 22.73 -12.38 -0.23
N THR A 128 22.28 -13.31 0.58
CA THR A 128 22.69 -14.72 0.49
C THR A 128 21.50 -15.57 0.10
N VAL A 129 21.55 -16.18 -1.07
CA VAL A 129 20.52 -17.10 -1.56
C VAL A 129 20.83 -18.51 -1.04
N THR A 130 19.92 -19.03 -0.22
CA THR A 130 19.96 -20.41 0.28
C THR A 130 18.91 -21.27 -0.44
N ASN A 131 18.89 -22.57 -0.18
CA ASN A 131 17.85 -23.45 -0.76
C ASN A 131 16.48 -23.29 -0.10
N LYS A 132 16.39 -22.56 1.03
CA LYS A 132 15.15 -22.39 1.80
C LYS A 132 14.65 -20.96 1.88
N SER A 133 15.55 -19.98 1.72
CA SER A 133 15.23 -18.55 1.86
C SER A 133 16.35 -17.70 1.30
N ILE A 134 16.06 -16.43 1.11
CA ILE A 134 17.08 -15.40 0.87
C ILE A 134 17.30 -14.67 2.20
N LEU A 135 18.55 -14.43 2.53
CA LEU A 135 18.95 -13.73 3.75
C LEU A 135 19.60 -12.40 3.39
N VAL A 136 19.17 -11.36 4.11
CA VAL A 136 19.76 -10.02 4.05
C VAL A 136 20.74 -9.89 5.21
N ASN A 137 22.00 -9.66 4.92
CA ASN A 137 23.06 -9.53 5.92
C ASN A 137 23.75 -8.18 5.77
N ASN A 138 23.84 -7.45 6.87
CA ASN A 138 24.57 -6.19 6.96
C ASN A 138 25.25 -6.13 8.33
N ARG A 139 26.46 -5.60 8.37
CA ARG A 139 27.21 -5.45 9.63
C ARG A 139 26.53 -4.48 10.58
N GLU A 140 25.98 -3.39 10.05
CA GLU A 140 25.30 -2.34 10.83
C GLU A 140 23.98 -2.88 11.42
N PHE A 141 23.14 -3.55 10.64
CA PHE A 141 21.92 -4.19 11.14
C PHE A 141 22.19 -5.25 12.22
N SER A 142 23.35 -5.88 12.19
CA SER A 142 23.75 -6.86 13.20
C SER A 142 24.09 -6.22 14.54
N ASN A 143 24.39 -4.91 14.55
CA ASN A 143 24.69 -4.12 15.75
C ASN A 143 23.50 -3.31 16.23
N LEU A 144 22.39 -3.27 15.48
CA LEU A 144 21.17 -2.60 15.85
C LEU A 144 20.19 -3.59 16.49
N TYR A 145 19.53 -3.13 17.54
CA TYR A 145 18.56 -3.91 18.31
C TYR A 145 17.27 -3.13 18.46
N LEU A 146 16.15 -3.78 18.19
CA LEU A 146 14.82 -3.31 18.60
C LEU A 146 14.62 -3.75 20.04
N CYS A 147 14.46 -2.80 20.95
CA CYS A 147 14.30 -3.04 22.37
C CYS A 147 12.98 -2.43 22.86
N ASN A 148 12.36 -3.05 23.87
CA ASN A 148 11.33 -2.39 24.66
C ASN A 148 11.96 -1.35 25.61
N ASP A 149 11.14 -0.50 26.22
CA ASP A 149 11.59 0.57 27.11
C ASP A 149 12.50 0.10 28.25
N SER A 150 12.18 -1.04 28.84
CA SER A 150 12.94 -1.61 29.96
C SER A 150 14.24 -2.28 29.53
N ASN A 151 14.55 -2.36 28.23
CA ASN A 151 15.64 -3.17 27.66
C ASN A 151 15.61 -4.66 28.07
N SER A 152 14.48 -5.14 28.60
CA SER A 152 14.34 -6.53 29.02
C SER A 152 14.18 -7.49 27.86
N VAL A 153 13.66 -7.00 26.74
CA VAL A 153 13.51 -7.75 25.50
C VAL A 153 14.16 -6.95 24.37
N CYS A 154 15.25 -7.47 23.81
CA CYS A 154 15.95 -6.88 22.68
C CYS A 154 16.19 -7.92 21.60
N GLN A 155 15.83 -7.58 20.36
CA GLN A 155 16.03 -8.44 19.19
C GLN A 155 16.90 -7.74 18.15
N LYS A 156 17.87 -8.44 17.58
CA LYS A 156 18.70 -7.88 16.50
C LYS A 156 17.84 -7.53 15.29
N LEU A 157 18.05 -6.35 14.73
CA LEU A 157 17.32 -5.87 13.56
C LEU A 157 17.54 -6.81 12.35
N SER A 158 18.75 -7.30 12.12
CA SER A 158 19.04 -8.28 11.08
C SER A 158 18.29 -9.60 11.27
N THR A 159 18.12 -10.05 12.50
CA THR A 159 17.35 -11.26 12.81
C THR A 159 15.86 -11.03 12.57
N LEU A 160 15.35 -9.87 12.93
CA LEU A 160 13.96 -9.49 12.72
C LEU A 160 13.63 -9.46 11.22
N ILE A 161 14.40 -8.71 10.43
CA ILE A 161 14.22 -8.61 8.97
C ILE A 161 14.24 -10.00 8.32
N ASN A 162 15.19 -10.87 8.69
CA ASN A 162 15.28 -12.20 8.12
C ASN A 162 14.21 -13.17 8.64
N LYS A 163 13.75 -12.99 9.87
CA LYS A 163 12.67 -13.79 10.46
C LYS A 163 11.32 -13.41 9.84
N GLU A 164 11.04 -12.13 9.71
CA GLU A 164 9.79 -11.63 9.11
C GLU A 164 9.84 -11.66 7.57
N GLN A 165 11.04 -11.71 6.95
CA GLN A 165 11.24 -11.63 5.49
C GLN A 165 10.62 -10.35 4.90
N ASN A 166 10.75 -9.23 5.61
CA ASN A 166 10.17 -7.93 5.25
C ASN A 166 10.94 -7.29 4.10
N PHE A 167 11.06 -7.99 2.97
CA PHE A 167 11.69 -7.49 1.76
C PHE A 167 11.18 -8.19 0.50
N THR A 168 11.28 -7.48 -0.58
CA THR A 168 10.93 -7.96 -1.92
C THR A 168 12.15 -7.83 -2.83
N ILE A 169 12.47 -8.89 -3.57
CA ILE A 169 13.60 -8.91 -4.50
C ILE A 169 13.10 -9.11 -5.91
N ILE A 170 13.59 -8.27 -6.83
CA ILE A 170 13.38 -8.41 -8.27
C ILE A 170 14.64 -8.94 -8.93
N PHE A 171 14.43 -9.76 -9.93
CA PHE A 171 15.48 -10.35 -10.74
C PHE A 171 15.60 -9.68 -12.12
N ASP A 172 16.72 -9.92 -12.78
CA ASP A 172 16.98 -9.48 -14.17
C ASP A 172 15.92 -10.02 -15.15
N ASN A 173 15.39 -11.19 -14.88
CA ASN A 173 14.15 -11.63 -15.49
C ASN A 173 12.95 -11.13 -14.65
N SER A 174 12.33 -10.03 -15.12
CA SER A 174 11.23 -9.35 -14.46
C SER A 174 9.97 -10.20 -14.22
N SER A 175 9.90 -11.39 -14.83
CA SER A 175 8.83 -12.36 -14.52
C SER A 175 9.01 -13.02 -13.15
N TYR A 176 10.17 -12.93 -12.54
CA TYR A 176 10.45 -13.51 -11.22
C TYR A 176 10.52 -12.44 -10.15
N ILE A 177 9.87 -12.71 -9.04
CA ILE A 177 9.92 -11.88 -7.84
C ILE A 177 9.98 -12.76 -6.60
N TYR A 178 10.78 -12.36 -5.61
CA TYR A 178 10.81 -13.01 -4.31
C TYR A 178 10.16 -12.09 -3.28
N THR A 179 9.13 -12.56 -2.62
CA THR A 179 8.42 -11.86 -1.54
C THR A 179 7.78 -12.87 -0.61
N ASN A 180 7.55 -12.51 0.64
CA ASN A 180 6.90 -13.38 1.64
C ASN A 180 7.47 -14.80 1.68
N ARG A 181 8.79 -14.95 1.61
CA ARG A 181 9.54 -16.22 1.64
C ARG A 181 9.39 -17.12 0.40
N GLU A 182 8.68 -16.68 -0.60
CA GLU A 182 8.41 -17.46 -1.80
C GLU A 182 8.93 -16.77 -3.06
N LEU A 183 9.35 -17.55 -4.03
CA LEU A 183 9.69 -17.10 -5.36
C LEU A 183 8.46 -17.27 -6.25
N PHE A 184 8.00 -16.19 -6.86
CA PHE A 184 6.87 -16.20 -7.77
C PHE A 184 7.33 -16.00 -9.21
N LEU A 185 6.67 -16.69 -10.13
CA LEU A 185 6.78 -16.49 -11.57
C LEU A 185 5.47 -15.90 -12.10
N ASN A 186 5.54 -14.72 -12.67
CA ASN A 186 4.45 -14.11 -13.42
C ASN A 186 4.89 -13.83 -14.85
N LYS A 187 4.47 -14.68 -15.79
CA LYS A 187 4.85 -14.58 -17.19
C LYS A 187 4.23 -13.38 -17.90
N ASP A 188 3.09 -12.90 -17.40
CA ASP A 188 2.23 -11.93 -18.07
C ASP A 188 2.11 -10.59 -17.33
N ILE A 189 3.08 -10.27 -16.47
CA ILE A 189 3.04 -9.05 -15.64
C ILE A 189 2.82 -7.76 -16.47
N PHE A 190 3.33 -7.72 -17.69
CA PHE A 190 3.18 -6.57 -18.60
C PHE A 190 1.94 -6.66 -19.52
N ASN A 191 1.27 -7.82 -19.61
CA ASN A 191 0.06 -7.95 -20.43
C ASN A 191 -1.16 -7.29 -19.77
N ASN A 192 -1.08 -6.98 -18.46
CA ASN A 192 -2.15 -6.38 -17.68
C ASN A 192 -2.02 -4.85 -17.49
N ILE A 193 -1.14 -4.17 -18.24
CA ILE A 193 -0.87 -2.72 -18.09
C ILE A 193 -2.13 -1.90 -18.31
N GLU A 194 -2.99 -2.27 -19.25
CA GLU A 194 -4.26 -1.57 -19.50
C GLU A 194 -5.20 -1.67 -18.27
N SER A 195 -5.19 -2.79 -17.57
CA SER A 195 -5.93 -2.92 -16.30
C SER A 195 -5.42 -1.96 -15.23
N ILE A 196 -4.11 -1.72 -15.19
CA ILE A 196 -3.50 -0.74 -14.28
C ILE A 196 -3.95 0.67 -14.68
N TYR A 197 -3.87 1.03 -15.96
CA TYR A 197 -4.30 2.36 -16.41
C TYR A 197 -5.78 2.61 -16.16
N SER A 198 -6.62 1.58 -16.25
CA SER A 198 -8.08 1.69 -16.06
C SER A 198 -8.51 2.07 -14.63
N ILE A 199 -7.66 1.88 -13.64
CA ILE A 199 -7.93 2.26 -12.25
C ILE A 199 -7.31 3.59 -11.84
N ILE A 200 -6.56 4.25 -12.74
CA ILE A 200 -5.88 5.52 -12.45
C ILE A 200 -6.74 6.69 -12.93
N GLU A 201 -6.99 7.61 -12.03
CA GLU A 201 -7.66 8.88 -12.25
C GLU A 201 -6.66 10.03 -11.97
N THR A 202 -6.76 11.13 -12.70
CA THR A 202 -5.81 12.24 -12.54
C THR A 202 -6.51 13.52 -12.12
N TYR A 203 -5.85 14.28 -11.23
CA TYR A 203 -6.31 15.58 -10.76
C TYR A 203 -5.17 16.60 -10.85
N ASP A 204 -5.44 17.72 -11.51
CA ASP A 204 -4.45 18.78 -11.73
C ASP A 204 -4.00 19.44 -10.42
N GLU A 205 -4.88 19.52 -9.43
CA GLU A 205 -4.63 20.11 -8.12
C GLU A 205 -3.50 19.39 -7.35
N LEU A 206 -3.24 18.15 -7.67
CA LEU A 206 -2.15 17.38 -7.07
C LEU A 206 -0.75 17.89 -7.50
N LYS A 207 -0.65 18.67 -8.59
CA LYS A 207 0.63 19.26 -9.05
C LYS A 207 1.20 20.23 -8.02
N ASP A 208 0.32 20.98 -7.35
CA ASP A 208 0.69 22.03 -6.41
C ASP A 208 0.61 21.55 -4.93
N CYS A 209 0.42 20.27 -4.70
CA CYS A 209 0.34 19.68 -3.37
C CYS A 209 1.69 19.79 -2.66
N LYS A 210 1.73 20.45 -1.49
CA LYS A 210 2.95 20.75 -0.74
C LYS A 210 3.20 19.82 0.46
N ALA A 211 2.15 19.20 0.98
CA ALA A 211 2.23 18.34 2.15
C ALA A 211 1.05 17.36 2.18
N GLU A 212 1.12 16.34 3.02
CA GLU A 212 0.01 15.40 3.24
C GLU A 212 -1.14 16.08 3.99
N LYS A 213 -0.84 16.65 5.14
CA LYS A 213 -1.85 17.21 6.07
C LYS A 213 -1.64 18.69 6.33
N SER A 214 -0.40 19.12 6.54
CA SER A 214 -0.03 20.52 6.78
C SER A 214 1.44 20.76 6.48
N VAL A 215 1.76 21.94 5.94
CA VAL A 215 3.15 22.41 5.75
C VAL A 215 3.76 22.85 7.09
N ASN A 216 2.94 23.39 7.99
CA ASN A 216 3.32 23.90 9.30
C ASN A 216 2.70 23.06 10.42
N LYS A 217 3.20 23.23 11.66
CA LYS A 217 2.52 22.64 12.82
C LYS A 217 1.10 23.19 12.94
N PHE A 218 0.14 22.29 13.17
CA PHE A 218 -1.23 22.66 13.44
C PHE A 218 -1.35 23.57 14.67
N LYS A 219 -2.27 24.52 14.58
CA LYS A 219 -2.66 25.38 15.70
C LYS A 219 -4.02 24.94 16.24
N ASN A 220 -4.27 25.21 17.50
CA ASN A 220 -5.59 24.90 18.12
C ASN A 220 -6.75 25.66 17.46
N THR A 221 -6.46 26.74 16.73
CA THR A 221 -7.45 27.55 16.01
C THR A 221 -7.77 27.05 14.61
N ASP A 222 -7.03 26.08 14.10
CA ASP A 222 -7.25 25.56 12.74
C ASP A 222 -8.57 24.80 12.70
N ILE A 223 -9.41 25.11 11.69
CA ILE A 223 -10.76 24.55 11.48
C ILE A 223 -10.85 23.72 10.20
N GLU A 224 -9.85 23.78 9.32
CA GLU A 224 -9.81 23.04 8.06
C GLU A 224 -8.37 22.72 7.66
N PHE A 225 -8.19 21.73 6.80
CA PHE A 225 -6.91 21.45 6.15
C PHE A 225 -6.65 22.48 5.05
N ALA A 226 -5.39 22.88 4.88
CA ALA A 226 -5.03 23.84 3.84
C ALA A 226 -5.29 23.25 2.44
N GLN A 227 -5.73 24.07 1.49
CA GLN A 227 -6.12 23.63 0.14
C GLN A 227 -4.98 23.07 -0.70
N ASP A 228 -3.75 23.44 -0.36
CA ASP A 228 -2.52 22.95 -0.99
C ASP A 228 -1.91 21.71 -0.28
N THR A 229 -2.71 21.07 0.57
CA THR A 229 -2.38 19.79 1.20
C THR A 229 -3.22 18.66 0.61
N LEU A 230 -2.71 17.44 0.71
CA LEU A 230 -3.38 16.27 0.14
C LEU A 230 -4.78 16.06 0.77
N PHE A 231 -4.89 16.24 2.11
CA PHE A 231 -6.16 16.16 2.81
C PHE A 231 -7.13 17.26 2.34
N GLY A 232 -6.66 18.50 2.19
CA GLY A 232 -7.49 19.60 1.67
C GLY A 232 -7.95 19.35 0.23
N ILE A 233 -7.11 18.77 -0.62
CA ILE A 233 -7.45 18.40 -2.00
C ILE A 233 -8.49 17.27 -2.02
N VAL A 234 -8.36 16.27 -1.14
CA VAL A 234 -9.38 15.20 -1.02
C VAL A 234 -10.73 15.79 -0.65
N GLU A 235 -10.78 16.68 0.34
CA GLU A 235 -12.03 17.28 0.82
C GLU A 235 -12.69 18.22 -0.18
N LYS A 236 -11.92 18.97 -0.98
CA LYS A 236 -12.45 20.05 -1.83
C LYS A 236 -12.56 19.68 -3.30
N ASN A 237 -11.71 18.80 -3.80
CA ASN A 237 -11.62 18.53 -5.23
C ASN A 237 -11.94 17.08 -5.60
N ILE A 238 -11.55 16.10 -4.76
CA ILE A 238 -11.71 14.67 -5.08
C ILE A 238 -13.06 14.16 -4.60
N TRP A 239 -13.44 14.49 -3.37
CA TRP A 239 -14.75 14.11 -2.86
C TRP A 239 -15.86 14.92 -3.57
N THR A 240 -16.90 14.21 -4.00
CA THR A 240 -17.97 14.78 -4.84
C THR A 240 -19.01 15.62 -4.09
N ASN A 241 -18.80 15.90 -2.81
CA ASN A 241 -19.76 16.57 -1.90
C ASN A 241 -21.12 15.84 -1.78
N LYS A 242 -21.15 14.52 -2.04
CA LYS A 242 -22.32 13.68 -1.83
C LYS A 242 -22.17 12.85 -0.57
N GLY A 243 -23.18 12.90 0.29
CA GLY A 243 -23.20 12.15 1.55
C GLY A 243 -22.31 12.76 2.62
N HIS A 244 -21.65 11.92 3.38
CA HIS A 244 -20.82 12.28 4.52
C HIS A 244 -19.36 12.00 4.23
N LEU A 245 -18.49 12.95 4.58
CA LEU A 245 -17.04 12.76 4.58
C LEU A 245 -16.52 12.85 6.01
N ILE A 246 -15.75 11.88 6.43
CA ILE A 246 -15.18 11.76 7.77
C ILE A 246 -13.66 11.67 7.65
N CYS A 247 -12.92 12.43 8.45
CA CYS A 247 -11.50 12.28 8.64
C CYS A 247 -11.27 11.30 9.80
N ASP A 248 -10.77 10.08 9.48
CA ASP A 248 -10.51 9.02 10.47
C ASP A 248 -9.03 8.89 10.83
N ASP A 249 -8.19 9.74 10.28
CA ASP A 249 -6.77 9.79 10.59
C ASP A 249 -6.52 10.01 12.09
N LEU A 250 -5.48 9.40 12.61
CA LEU A 250 -5.06 9.31 14.01
C LEU A 250 -5.76 8.23 14.85
N GLY A 251 -4.94 7.38 15.47
CA GLY A 251 -5.37 6.29 16.34
C GLY A 251 -5.64 4.99 15.58
N ASP A 252 -6.71 4.31 15.92
CA ASP A 252 -7.18 3.11 15.19
C ASP A 252 -7.90 3.55 13.91
N GLU A 253 -7.14 3.90 12.89
CA GLU A 253 -7.65 4.39 11.62
C GLU A 253 -8.02 3.26 10.65
N TRP A 254 -9.15 3.44 9.95
CA TRP A 254 -9.54 2.58 8.83
C TRP A 254 -9.11 3.17 7.48
N ALA A 255 -9.03 4.49 7.39
CA ALA A 255 -8.54 5.26 6.27
C ALA A 255 -8.27 6.70 6.71
N ASP A 256 -7.52 7.49 5.94
CA ASP A 256 -7.38 8.92 6.23
C ASP A 256 -8.72 9.64 6.10
N HIS A 257 -9.49 9.32 5.05
CA HIS A 257 -10.86 9.80 4.88
C HIS A 257 -11.79 8.66 4.51
N ILE A 258 -13.02 8.73 5.04
CA ILE A 258 -14.11 7.80 4.73
C ILE A 258 -15.29 8.60 4.20
N ALA A 259 -15.75 8.28 2.98
CA ALA A 259 -16.99 8.84 2.47
C ALA A 259 -18.10 7.79 2.46
N ILE A 260 -19.27 8.17 2.98
CA ILE A 260 -20.47 7.33 3.04
C ILE A 260 -21.60 8.07 2.34
N TYR A 261 -22.13 7.47 1.31
CA TYR A 261 -23.25 8.00 0.56
C TYR A 261 -24.39 6.99 0.46
N ASN A 262 -25.48 7.33 1.09
CA ASN A 262 -26.75 6.63 0.94
C ASN A 262 -27.67 7.44 0.01
N THR A 263 -28.36 6.77 -0.91
CA THR A 263 -29.26 7.44 -1.84
C THR A 263 -30.52 6.63 -2.05
N LYS A 264 -31.64 7.33 -2.23
CA LYS A 264 -32.92 6.77 -2.69
C LYS A 264 -33.25 7.24 -4.11
N GLU A 265 -32.41 8.07 -4.71
CA GLU A 265 -32.61 8.59 -6.04
C GLU A 265 -32.44 7.50 -7.11
N LYS A 266 -33.38 7.46 -8.05
CA LYS A 266 -33.36 6.46 -9.12
C LYS A 266 -32.17 6.72 -10.05
N GLY A 267 -31.29 5.72 -10.21
CA GLY A 267 -30.10 5.81 -11.05
C GLY A 267 -28.82 6.17 -10.32
N GLU A 268 -28.91 6.57 -9.05
CA GLU A 268 -27.74 6.72 -8.21
C GLU A 268 -27.44 5.45 -7.42
N ILE A 269 -26.17 5.23 -7.13
CA ILE A 269 -25.68 4.03 -6.44
C ILE A 269 -25.03 4.45 -5.12
N PRO A 270 -25.46 3.89 -3.99
CA PRO A 270 -24.82 4.17 -2.70
C PRO A 270 -23.39 3.65 -2.68
N TYR A 271 -22.52 4.30 -1.90
CA TYR A 271 -21.13 3.89 -1.81
C TYR A 271 -20.51 4.11 -0.44
N ILE A 272 -19.45 3.35 -0.21
CA ILE A 272 -18.46 3.55 0.86
C ILE A 272 -17.11 3.70 0.17
N ASN A 273 -16.44 4.85 0.34
CA ASN A 273 -15.13 5.11 -0.20
C ASN A 273 -14.13 5.30 0.95
N PHE A 274 -13.02 4.57 0.89
CA PHE A 274 -11.86 4.78 1.74
C PHE A 274 -10.79 5.47 0.92
N TYR A 275 -10.25 6.56 1.43
CA TYR A 275 -9.16 7.32 0.83
C TYR A 275 -7.93 7.17 1.70
N ILE A 276 -6.89 6.55 1.15
CA ILE A 276 -5.57 6.44 1.76
C ILE A 276 -4.66 7.42 1.01
N SER A 277 -4.12 8.38 1.72
CA SER A 277 -3.44 9.55 1.18
C SER A 277 -1.95 9.50 1.48
N LYS A 278 -1.08 9.72 0.48
CA LYS A 278 0.36 9.78 0.70
C LYS A 278 1.00 10.89 -0.13
N HIS A 279 1.64 11.82 0.58
CA HIS A 279 2.41 12.89 -0.05
C HIS A 279 3.87 12.46 -0.24
N GLY A 280 4.50 12.99 -1.29
CA GLY A 280 5.93 12.81 -1.50
C GLY A 280 6.44 13.49 -2.75
N ASP A 281 7.77 13.47 -2.92
CA ASP A 281 8.42 13.97 -4.13
C ASP A 281 8.09 13.11 -5.34
N ASN A 282 8.13 13.71 -6.53
CA ASN A 282 7.82 13.02 -7.78
C ASN A 282 8.71 11.80 -7.97
N THR A 283 8.09 10.65 -8.06
CA THR A 283 8.78 9.38 -8.30
C THR A 283 7.84 8.35 -8.92
N THR A 284 8.39 7.46 -9.72
CA THR A 284 7.79 6.18 -10.09
C THR A 284 8.39 5.04 -9.27
N GLY A 285 9.13 5.38 -8.21
CA GLY A 285 9.74 4.43 -7.30
C GLY A 285 8.70 3.62 -6.53
N ALA A 286 8.98 2.33 -6.34
CA ALA A 286 8.05 1.39 -5.73
C ALA A 286 7.92 1.56 -4.21
N SER A 287 8.88 2.21 -3.53
CA SER A 287 8.91 2.29 -2.07
C SER A 287 7.74 3.08 -1.49
N LYS A 288 7.51 4.30 -1.99
CA LYS A 288 6.36 5.12 -1.54
C LYS A 288 5.00 4.48 -1.86
N PHE A 289 4.94 3.75 -2.99
CA PHE A 289 3.77 2.95 -3.32
C PHE A 289 3.56 1.78 -2.37
N HIS A 290 4.65 1.16 -1.95
CA HIS A 290 4.58 0.05 -0.99
C HIS A 290 3.93 0.49 0.33
N ASP A 291 4.31 1.67 0.86
CA ASP A 291 3.75 2.22 2.09
C ASP A 291 2.23 2.42 1.98
N VAL A 292 1.77 3.13 0.94
CA VAL A 292 0.33 3.43 0.78
C VAL A 292 -0.49 2.18 0.47
N ILE A 293 0.07 1.23 -0.28
CA ILE A 293 -0.58 -0.06 -0.53
C ILE A 293 -0.62 -0.89 0.76
N GLY A 294 0.44 -0.89 1.56
CA GLY A 294 0.47 -1.57 2.86
C GLY A 294 -0.62 -1.06 3.80
N GLN A 295 -0.80 0.25 3.90
CA GLN A 295 -1.90 0.86 4.67
C GLN A 295 -3.28 0.43 4.13
N ALA A 296 -3.46 0.48 2.80
CA ALA A 296 -4.71 0.05 2.19
C ALA A 296 -5.01 -1.43 2.45
N GLN A 297 -4.01 -2.30 2.37
CA GLN A 297 -4.13 -3.74 2.60
C GLN A 297 -4.50 -4.06 4.05
N LYS A 298 -3.83 -3.41 5.01
CA LYS A 298 -4.15 -3.52 6.44
C LYS A 298 -5.62 -3.21 6.71
N ASN A 299 -6.14 -2.19 6.03
CA ASN A 299 -7.48 -1.65 6.25
C ASN A 299 -8.55 -2.19 5.28
N LEU A 300 -8.17 -3.08 4.36
CA LEU A 300 -9.11 -3.60 3.37
C LEU A 300 -10.26 -4.40 3.99
N GLY A 301 -10.01 -5.08 5.12
CA GLY A 301 -11.04 -5.76 5.90
C GLY A 301 -12.06 -4.80 6.52
N ASN A 302 -11.59 -3.62 6.94
CA ASN A 302 -12.40 -2.61 7.63
C ASN A 302 -13.46 -1.96 6.72
N ILE A 303 -13.30 -1.98 5.40
CA ILE A 303 -14.33 -1.45 4.47
C ILE A 303 -15.61 -2.30 4.44
N ASN A 304 -15.53 -3.54 4.96
CA ASN A 304 -16.65 -4.44 5.14
C ASN A 304 -17.13 -4.49 6.59
N PHE A 305 -17.01 -3.35 7.30
CA PHE A 305 -17.33 -3.21 8.71
C PHE A 305 -18.74 -3.71 9.06
N LYS A 306 -18.93 -4.13 10.31
CA LYS A 306 -20.21 -4.53 10.87
C LYS A 306 -20.92 -3.33 11.50
N LYS A 307 -22.21 -3.49 11.78
CA LYS A 307 -23.04 -2.45 12.39
C LYS A 307 -22.48 -2.00 13.74
N GLU A 308 -22.05 -2.92 14.56
CA GLU A 308 -21.51 -2.65 15.90
C GLU A 308 -20.21 -1.85 15.78
N GLU A 309 -19.32 -2.23 14.85
CA GLU A 309 -18.01 -1.61 14.62
C GLU A 309 -18.16 -0.14 14.16
N ILE A 310 -19.04 0.13 13.19
CA ILE A 310 -19.25 1.50 12.71
C ILE A 310 -19.91 2.39 13.78
N LEU A 311 -20.81 1.84 14.59
CA LEU A 311 -21.43 2.60 15.66
C LEU A 311 -20.43 2.97 16.77
N GLU A 312 -19.47 2.11 17.05
CA GLU A 312 -18.37 2.40 17.97
C GLU A 312 -17.45 3.48 17.39
N LYS A 313 -17.07 3.35 16.11
CA LYS A 313 -16.27 4.37 15.40
C LYS A 313 -16.95 5.74 15.38
N ILE A 314 -18.24 5.80 15.10
CA ILE A 314 -18.98 7.07 15.10
C ILE A 314 -18.92 7.74 16.48
N ARG A 315 -19.04 6.99 17.57
CA ARG A 315 -18.90 7.55 18.93
C ARG A 315 -17.51 8.14 19.17
N LEU A 316 -16.45 7.46 18.70
CA LEU A 316 -15.08 7.96 18.81
C LEU A 316 -14.87 9.23 17.96
N TRP A 317 -15.38 9.26 16.74
CA TRP A 317 -15.28 10.44 15.86
C TRP A 317 -16.03 11.65 16.40
N GLU A 318 -17.23 11.44 16.94
CA GLU A 318 -18.05 12.50 17.53
C GLU A 318 -17.42 13.10 18.79
N SER A 319 -16.69 12.30 19.55
CA SER A 319 -16.12 12.69 20.84
C SER A 319 -14.91 13.61 20.75
N SER A 320 -14.28 13.78 19.58
CA SER A 320 -13.02 14.49 19.42
C SER A 320 -12.88 15.18 18.06
N ASN A 321 -12.07 16.22 18.03
CA ASN A 321 -11.58 16.84 16.81
C ASN A 321 -10.26 16.17 16.34
N TYR A 322 -9.79 16.56 15.17
CA TYR A 322 -8.51 16.14 14.64
C TYR A 322 -7.34 16.66 15.50
N GLY A 323 -6.63 15.78 16.15
CA GLY A 323 -5.51 16.14 17.02
C GLY A 323 -5.89 17.16 18.10
N LYS A 324 -5.05 18.19 18.27
CA LYS A 324 -5.30 19.32 19.18
C LYS A 324 -5.81 20.57 18.44
N THR A 325 -6.65 20.39 17.42
CA THR A 325 -7.18 21.47 16.57
C THR A 325 -8.70 21.62 16.74
N ASN A 326 -9.29 22.61 16.07
CA ASN A 326 -10.74 22.74 15.92
C ASN A 326 -11.24 22.12 14.60
N ILE A 327 -10.43 21.32 13.92
CA ILE A 327 -10.85 20.60 12.72
C ILE A 327 -11.79 19.46 13.14
N SER A 328 -13.07 19.58 12.78
CA SER A 328 -14.04 18.51 13.05
C SER A 328 -13.70 17.24 12.25
N LYS A 329 -13.90 16.08 12.84
CA LYS A 329 -13.78 14.82 12.09
C LYS A 329 -14.89 14.64 11.05
N LEU A 330 -16.08 15.23 11.26
CA LEU A 330 -17.11 15.31 10.22
C LEU A 330 -16.80 16.49 9.29
N ARG A 331 -16.41 16.18 8.05
CA ARG A 331 -15.94 17.14 7.06
C ARG A 331 -17.03 17.65 6.12
N SER A 332 -18.16 16.97 6.04
CA SER A 332 -19.31 17.40 5.23
C SER A 332 -20.06 18.57 5.89
N SER A 333 -20.26 19.66 5.16
CA SER A 333 -20.82 20.92 5.68
C SER A 333 -22.25 20.82 6.21
N ASN A 334 -23.05 19.90 5.69
CA ASN A 334 -24.47 19.72 6.03
C ASN A 334 -24.75 18.41 6.78
N GLY A 335 -23.72 17.70 7.24
CA GLY A 335 -23.86 16.44 7.94
C GLY A 335 -24.06 16.61 9.44
N THR A 336 -24.83 15.72 10.04
CA THR A 336 -24.89 15.51 11.49
C THR A 336 -24.46 14.09 11.79
N TRP A 337 -23.92 13.83 12.99
CA TRP A 337 -23.53 12.47 13.39
C TRP A 337 -24.70 11.49 13.39
N GLU A 338 -25.92 11.97 13.68
CA GLU A 338 -27.12 11.14 13.60
C GLU A 338 -27.41 10.71 12.16
N ASN A 339 -27.26 11.61 11.18
CA ASN A 339 -27.40 11.28 9.77
C ASN A 339 -26.29 10.31 9.31
N VAL A 340 -25.04 10.51 9.75
CA VAL A 340 -23.93 9.58 9.48
C VAL A 340 -24.28 8.18 9.96
N LYS A 341 -24.82 8.06 11.17
CA LYS A 341 -25.24 6.79 11.76
C LYS A 341 -26.33 6.10 10.95
N ILE A 342 -27.38 6.84 10.61
CA ILE A 342 -28.51 6.32 9.81
C ILE A 342 -28.01 5.84 8.45
N ASP A 343 -27.25 6.68 7.74
CA ASP A 343 -26.78 6.35 6.40
C ASP A 343 -25.73 5.23 6.40
N SER A 344 -24.88 5.17 7.42
CA SER A 344 -23.91 4.06 7.57
C SER A 344 -24.61 2.71 7.70
N ILE A 345 -25.70 2.64 8.47
CA ILE A 345 -26.49 1.41 8.59
C ILE A 345 -27.19 1.08 7.28
N ALA A 346 -27.78 2.09 6.63
CA ALA A 346 -28.50 1.90 5.37
C ALA A 346 -27.61 1.38 4.24
N VAL A 347 -26.36 1.89 4.11
CA VAL A 347 -25.42 1.40 3.09
C VAL A 347 -24.94 -0.02 3.37
N LEU A 348 -24.87 -0.46 4.63
CA LEU A 348 -24.53 -1.85 4.98
C LEU A 348 -25.64 -2.82 4.55
N GLU A 349 -26.89 -2.43 4.72
CA GLU A 349 -28.06 -3.24 4.41
C GLU A 349 -28.37 -3.24 2.90
N ASN A 350 -27.85 -2.26 2.16
CA ASN A 350 -28.08 -2.14 0.72
C ASN A 350 -27.10 -3.00 -0.09
N PRO A 351 -27.57 -4.07 -0.76
CA PRO A 351 -26.71 -4.96 -1.53
C PRO A 351 -26.08 -4.30 -2.78
N LEU A 352 -26.56 -3.14 -3.19
CA LEU A 352 -26.01 -2.39 -4.34
C LEU A 352 -24.88 -1.46 -3.93
N THR A 353 -24.58 -1.33 -2.65
CA THR A 353 -23.53 -0.44 -2.16
C THR A 353 -22.18 -0.81 -2.76
N LEU A 354 -21.59 0.15 -3.47
CA LEU A 354 -20.24 0.04 -3.98
C LEU A 354 -19.24 0.32 -2.86
N ARG A 355 -18.17 -0.45 -2.82
CA ARG A 355 -17.03 -0.22 -1.94
C ARG A 355 -15.80 0.08 -2.78
N ASN A 356 -15.19 1.24 -2.54
CA ASN A 356 -14.03 1.68 -3.30
C ASN A 356 -12.88 2.00 -2.35
N MET A 357 -11.68 1.54 -2.71
CA MET A 357 -10.43 1.89 -2.03
C MET A 357 -9.63 2.79 -2.95
N TYR A 358 -9.44 4.04 -2.53
CA TYR A 358 -8.68 5.03 -3.25
C TYR A 358 -7.30 5.21 -2.64
N LEU A 359 -6.25 5.04 -3.44
CA LEU A 359 -4.91 5.50 -3.12
C LEU A 359 -4.74 6.90 -3.71
N VAL A 360 -4.64 7.92 -2.87
CA VAL A 360 -4.48 9.31 -3.31
C VAL A 360 -3.03 9.71 -3.12
N VAL A 361 -2.29 9.87 -4.21
CA VAL A 361 -0.83 10.06 -4.15
C VAL A 361 -0.38 11.29 -4.93
N SER A 362 0.42 12.14 -4.30
CA SER A 362 0.98 13.32 -4.94
C SER A 362 2.34 13.09 -5.60
N PHE A 363 2.96 11.94 -5.39
CA PHE A 363 4.30 11.63 -5.93
C PHE A 363 4.26 10.94 -7.30
N LEU A 364 3.14 10.36 -7.71
CA LEU A 364 2.99 9.71 -9.01
C LEU A 364 2.43 10.67 -10.05
N SER A 365 2.96 10.61 -11.29
CA SER A 365 2.37 11.20 -12.49
C SER A 365 2.06 10.10 -13.49
N LEU A 366 0.85 10.10 -14.04
CA LEU A 366 0.42 9.12 -15.04
C LEU A 366 1.27 9.21 -16.31
N SER A 367 1.64 10.44 -16.73
CA SER A 367 2.50 10.66 -17.89
C SER A 367 3.90 10.07 -17.68
N ASN A 368 4.50 10.27 -16.51
CA ASN A 368 5.80 9.70 -16.17
C ASN A 368 5.72 8.17 -16.10
N LEU A 369 4.69 7.61 -15.44
CA LEU A 369 4.48 6.18 -15.37
C LEU A 369 4.40 5.54 -16.77
N LYS A 370 3.61 6.14 -17.67
CA LYS A 370 3.48 5.66 -19.07
C LYS A 370 4.81 5.71 -19.81
N ASN A 371 5.59 6.78 -19.63
CA ASN A 371 6.90 6.93 -20.26
C ASN A 371 7.92 5.92 -19.74
N ASP A 372 7.97 5.72 -18.43
CA ASP A 372 8.89 4.78 -17.79
C ASP A 372 8.57 3.34 -18.16
N ILE A 373 7.29 2.96 -18.20
CA ILE A 373 6.85 1.64 -18.69
C ILE A 373 7.28 1.44 -20.16
N LYS A 374 7.04 2.42 -21.04
CA LYS A 374 7.46 2.35 -22.43
C LYS A 374 8.98 2.20 -22.57
N SER A 375 9.74 2.95 -21.78
CA SER A 375 11.19 2.91 -21.77
C SER A 375 11.71 1.56 -21.28
N PHE A 376 11.13 1.01 -20.22
CA PHE A 376 11.46 -0.32 -19.71
C PHE A 376 11.17 -1.42 -20.74
N VAL A 377 10.01 -1.40 -21.39
CA VAL A 377 9.65 -2.39 -22.42
C VAL A 377 10.61 -2.33 -23.61
N LYS A 378 11.09 -1.13 -23.97
CA LYS A 378 12.02 -0.92 -25.09
C LYS A 378 13.44 -1.35 -24.77
N ASP A 379 13.90 -1.14 -23.54
CA ASP A 379 15.30 -1.41 -23.11
C ASP A 379 15.31 -1.92 -21.66
N LYS A 380 15.17 -3.23 -21.50
CA LYS A 380 15.11 -3.91 -20.19
C LYS A 380 16.39 -3.82 -19.36
N GLU A 381 17.53 -3.45 -19.97
CA GLU A 381 18.83 -3.40 -19.31
C GLU A 381 19.15 -2.05 -18.66
N LYS A 382 18.45 -0.98 -19.02
CA LYS A 382 18.72 0.36 -18.51
C LYS A 382 17.85 0.76 -17.31
N GLY A 383 18.35 0.46 -16.10
CA GLY A 383 18.06 1.28 -14.89
C GLY A 383 16.62 1.37 -14.35
N TYR A 384 15.65 0.72 -14.97
CA TYR A 384 14.23 0.83 -14.59
C TYR A 384 13.73 -0.36 -13.74
N ALA A 385 14.59 -0.94 -12.91
CA ALA A 385 14.23 -2.08 -12.06
C ALA A 385 13.02 -1.80 -11.13
N HIS A 386 12.75 -0.54 -10.82
CA HIS A 386 11.60 -0.13 -10.01
C HIS A 386 10.26 -0.29 -10.73
N ILE A 387 10.21 -0.28 -12.07
CA ILE A 387 8.96 -0.40 -12.83
C ILE A 387 8.29 -1.77 -12.65
N PRO A 388 8.98 -2.91 -12.80
CA PRO A 388 8.40 -4.22 -12.46
C PRO A 388 7.90 -4.30 -11.02
N GLN A 389 8.60 -3.68 -10.05
CA GLN A 389 8.15 -3.61 -8.65
C GLN A 389 6.84 -2.86 -8.52
N LEU A 390 6.77 -1.68 -9.12
CA LEU A 390 5.59 -0.84 -9.10
C LEU A 390 4.39 -1.57 -9.70
N ILE A 391 4.56 -2.16 -10.88
CA ILE A 391 3.51 -2.94 -11.56
C ILE A 391 3.05 -4.11 -10.70
N TRP A 392 3.98 -4.81 -10.06
CA TRP A 392 3.67 -5.90 -9.15
C TRP A 392 2.82 -5.42 -7.96
N PHE A 393 3.21 -4.35 -7.29
CA PHE A 393 2.46 -3.81 -6.15
C PHE A 393 1.06 -3.36 -6.54
N ILE A 394 0.92 -2.65 -7.67
CA ILE A 394 -0.40 -2.24 -8.15
C ILE A 394 -1.24 -3.47 -8.52
N SER A 395 -0.67 -4.47 -9.17
CA SER A 395 -1.37 -5.71 -9.51
C SER A 395 -1.83 -6.47 -8.26
N THR A 396 -1.00 -6.53 -7.22
CA THR A 396 -1.34 -7.14 -5.92
C THR A 396 -2.48 -6.39 -5.24
N PHE A 397 -2.42 -5.06 -5.23
CA PHE A 397 -3.50 -4.22 -4.70
C PHE A 397 -4.83 -4.48 -5.44
N ILE A 398 -4.81 -4.53 -6.78
CA ILE A 398 -5.98 -4.86 -7.58
C ILE A 398 -6.54 -6.23 -7.21
N ALA A 399 -5.68 -7.24 -7.09
CA ALA A 399 -6.09 -8.61 -6.78
C ALA A 399 -6.74 -8.70 -5.39
N GLN A 400 -6.14 -8.11 -4.37
CA GLN A 400 -6.66 -8.10 -3.00
C GLN A 400 -7.97 -7.33 -2.88
N CYS A 401 -8.09 -6.16 -3.51
CA CYS A 401 -9.36 -5.44 -3.56
C CYS A 401 -10.47 -6.30 -4.17
N LYS A 402 -10.18 -7.03 -5.24
CA LYS A 402 -11.15 -7.94 -5.89
C LYS A 402 -11.58 -9.08 -4.97
N GLU A 403 -10.68 -9.66 -4.19
CA GLU A 403 -11.01 -10.71 -3.21
C GLU A 403 -12.01 -10.24 -2.15
N HIS A 404 -11.93 -8.96 -1.77
CA HIS A 404 -12.83 -8.32 -0.82
C HIS A 404 -14.07 -7.67 -1.44
N ASN A 405 -14.31 -7.82 -2.76
CA ASN A 405 -15.35 -7.15 -3.52
C ASN A 405 -15.26 -5.61 -3.45
N VAL A 406 -14.05 -5.09 -3.40
CA VAL A 406 -13.72 -3.66 -3.35
C VAL A 406 -13.17 -3.24 -4.72
N LYS A 407 -13.55 -2.07 -5.21
CA LYS A 407 -13.01 -1.48 -6.43
C LYS A 407 -11.73 -0.70 -6.11
N PRO A 408 -10.59 -1.10 -6.66
CA PRO A 408 -9.36 -0.33 -6.53
C PRO A 408 -9.40 0.93 -7.38
N ARG A 409 -8.86 2.03 -6.87
CA ARG A 409 -8.66 3.30 -7.56
C ARG A 409 -7.33 3.91 -7.14
N ILE A 410 -6.66 4.56 -8.06
CA ILE A 410 -5.45 5.34 -7.80
C ILE A 410 -5.68 6.74 -8.33
N ILE A 411 -5.53 7.73 -7.48
CA ILE A 411 -5.62 9.14 -7.84
C ILE A 411 -4.21 9.74 -7.80
N CYS A 412 -3.78 10.32 -8.92
CA CYS A 412 -2.43 10.88 -9.04
C CYS A 412 -2.40 12.13 -9.94
N LYS A 413 -1.21 12.67 -10.16
CA LYS A 413 -0.98 13.77 -11.14
C LYS A 413 -1.20 13.27 -12.57
N PRO A 414 -1.60 14.15 -13.50
CA PRO A 414 -1.65 13.88 -14.94
C PRO A 414 -0.34 13.43 -15.56
#